data_29324fbdbbcc2faa2d7b95b776364bb4
#
_entry.id   29324fbdbbcc2faa2d7b95b776364bb4
#
_cell.length_a   1.000
_cell.length_b   1.000
_cell.length_c   1.000
_cell.angle_alpha   90.00
_cell.angle_beta   90.00
_cell.angle_gamma   90.00
#
_symmetry.space_group_name_H-M   'P 1'
#
loop_
_entity.id
_entity.type
_entity.pdbx_description
1 polymer ?
#
loop_
_entity_poly.entity_id
_entity_poly.type
_entity_poly.pdbx_seq_one_letter_code
_entity_poly.pdbx_strand_id
1 'polypeptide(L)'
;MTSSVVAWRIGYVGVSTLCVMMILWIWFAPGSCSPISRAMDDARFRRASEALVPANLVLKYRDHLAVCVAHVLPASAWCAIAPFQIHPSARKRFPRAHRIAGRVFFALSASMTYGYVLIHRRDLHFHATDFPTLARDERASLWIPYRRLGLSFVHVEHAGAAWFAYTATRAFAAAASSTRNFAAHRAWTWRHLAAGLGIALQRVFIWVHHLCFDLARGSGYSRGVAELQKPIFGDSLVYGGAVAALYCEWCVSFLTPATKWKSS
;
A
#
# COMPACT_ATOMS: atom_id res chain seq x y z
N MET A 1 23.64 17.19 -12.79
CA MET A 1 23.18 15.90 -12.23
C MET A 1 22.59 15.08 -13.35
N THR A 2 22.96 13.80 -13.46
CA THR A 2 22.34 12.91 -14.47
C THR A 2 20.89 12.61 -14.11
N SER A 3 20.05 12.38 -15.11
CA SER A 3 18.62 12.05 -14.94
C SER A 3 18.38 10.86 -14.01
N SER A 4 19.29 9.88 -14.01
CA SER A 4 19.23 8.71 -13.12
C SER A 4 19.42 9.05 -11.63
N VAL A 5 20.25 10.05 -11.30
CA VAL A 5 20.46 10.50 -9.91
C VAL A 5 19.22 11.24 -9.40
N VAL A 6 18.60 12.07 -10.25
CA VAL A 6 17.36 12.77 -9.91
C VAL A 6 16.23 11.78 -9.68
N ALA A 7 15.99 10.85 -10.62
CA ALA A 7 14.97 9.83 -10.51
C ALA A 7 15.13 9.00 -9.23
N TRP A 8 16.38 8.58 -8.91
CA TRP A 8 16.62 7.85 -7.68
C TRP A 8 16.29 8.69 -6.43
N ARG A 9 16.71 9.95 -6.37
CA ARG A 9 16.44 10.82 -5.21
C ARG A 9 14.94 11.01 -4.99
N ILE A 10 14.20 11.31 -6.04
CA ILE A 10 12.74 11.47 -5.97
C ILE A 10 12.10 10.16 -5.50
N GLY A 11 12.51 9.01 -6.09
CA GLY A 11 12.02 7.70 -5.72
C GLY A 11 12.31 7.35 -4.26
N TYR A 12 13.53 7.59 -3.81
CA TYR A 12 13.94 7.33 -2.44
C TYR A 12 13.15 8.17 -1.43
N VAL A 13 13.04 9.48 -1.68
CA VAL A 13 12.27 10.39 -0.82
C VAL A 13 10.80 9.99 -0.81
N GLY A 14 10.20 9.74 -1.97
CA GLY A 14 8.80 9.33 -2.08
C GLY A 14 8.52 8.04 -1.30
N VAL A 15 9.30 6.98 -1.52
CA VAL A 15 9.18 5.72 -0.77
C VAL A 15 9.33 5.94 0.73
N SER A 16 10.36 6.71 1.14
CA SER A 16 10.61 6.95 2.57
C SER A 16 9.47 7.70 3.23
N THR A 17 8.94 8.73 2.58
CA THR A 17 7.79 9.50 3.07
C THR A 17 6.54 8.63 3.22
N LEU A 18 6.23 7.82 2.19
CA LEU A 18 5.09 6.90 2.25
C LEU A 18 5.27 5.83 3.34
N CYS A 19 6.49 5.32 3.54
CA CYS A 19 6.77 4.38 4.63
C CYS A 19 6.57 5.03 6.01
N VAL A 20 7.06 6.24 6.23
CA VAL A 20 6.83 6.98 7.48
C VAL A 20 5.34 7.21 7.71
N MET A 21 4.62 7.67 6.68
CA MET A 21 3.17 7.86 6.77
C MET A 21 2.44 6.56 7.15
N MET A 22 2.82 5.43 6.56
CA MET A 22 2.22 4.13 6.89
C MET A 22 2.54 3.67 8.31
N ILE A 23 3.77 3.88 8.79
CA ILE A 23 4.13 3.59 10.18
C ILE A 23 3.26 4.42 11.13
N LEU A 24 3.16 5.72 10.88
CA LEU A 24 2.31 6.61 11.68
C LEU A 24 0.84 6.19 11.61
N TRP A 25 0.34 5.81 10.44
CA TRP A 25 -1.01 5.29 10.27
C TRP A 25 -1.24 4.02 11.10
N ILE A 26 -0.35 3.03 10.99
CA ILE A 26 -0.47 1.76 11.72
C ILE A 26 -0.43 1.96 13.24
N TRP A 27 0.35 2.89 13.74
CA TRP A 27 0.51 3.08 15.19
C TRP A 27 -0.49 4.06 15.81
N PHE A 28 -0.95 5.04 15.07
CA PHE A 28 -1.75 6.15 15.62
C PHE A 28 -3.13 6.31 14.99
N ALA A 29 -3.42 5.69 13.83
CA ALA A 29 -4.75 5.81 13.25
C ALA A 29 -5.79 5.07 14.09
N PRO A 30 -7.02 5.59 14.17
CA PRO A 30 -8.12 4.90 14.84
C PRO A 30 -8.32 3.50 14.26
N GLY A 31 -8.63 2.51 15.10
CA GLY A 31 -8.91 1.14 14.66
C GLY A 31 -7.71 0.31 14.27
N SER A 32 -6.51 0.87 14.34
CA SER A 32 -5.29 0.09 14.17
C SER A 32 -5.14 -0.95 15.30
N CYS A 33 -4.42 -2.03 14.99
CA CYS A 33 -4.16 -3.10 15.94
C CYS A 33 -3.14 -2.71 17.03
N SER A 34 -2.57 -1.50 16.97
CA SER A 34 -1.53 -1.09 17.92
C SER A 34 -2.10 -0.81 19.30
N PRO A 35 -1.33 -1.07 20.38
CA PRO A 35 -1.75 -0.71 21.73
C PRO A 35 -2.00 0.79 21.88
N ILE A 36 -1.22 1.63 21.19
CA ILE A 36 -1.36 3.09 21.22
C ILE A 36 -2.68 3.52 20.61
N SER A 37 -3.03 2.97 19.43
CA SER A 37 -4.31 3.26 18.80
C SER A 37 -5.48 2.85 19.68
N ARG A 38 -5.41 1.67 20.31
CA ARG A 38 -6.46 1.18 21.23
C ARG A 38 -6.67 2.11 22.42
N ALA A 39 -5.60 2.65 22.99
CA ALA A 39 -5.68 3.59 24.10
C ALA A 39 -6.28 4.96 23.70
N MET A 40 -6.22 5.31 22.41
CA MET A 40 -6.71 6.59 21.87
C MET A 40 -8.13 6.50 21.30
N ASP A 41 -8.68 5.31 21.15
CA ASP A 41 -9.89 5.05 20.37
C ASP A 41 -11.17 5.70 20.94
N ASP A 42 -11.39 5.67 22.25
CA ASP A 42 -12.66 6.10 22.83
C ASP A 42 -12.99 7.58 22.61
N ALA A 43 -11.98 8.44 22.58
CA ALA A 43 -12.17 9.88 22.35
C ALA A 43 -12.36 10.22 20.86
N ARG A 44 -11.72 9.45 19.96
CA ARG A 44 -11.71 9.73 18.51
C ARG A 44 -12.89 9.09 17.77
N PHE A 45 -13.36 7.90 18.22
CA PHE A 45 -14.51 7.23 17.58
C PHE A 45 -15.84 7.91 17.85
N ARG A 46 -15.98 8.67 18.93
CA ARG A 46 -17.19 9.49 19.16
C ARG A 46 -17.38 10.58 18.08
N ARG A 47 -16.31 10.90 17.34
CA ARG A 47 -16.34 11.81 16.17
C ARG A 47 -16.31 11.06 14.83
N ALA A 48 -16.84 9.86 14.78
CA ALA A 48 -16.82 9.00 13.60
C ALA A 48 -17.45 9.65 12.35
N SER A 49 -18.36 10.60 12.52
CA SER A 49 -18.94 11.40 11.43
C SER A 49 -17.93 12.34 10.76
N GLU A 50 -16.78 12.60 11.39
CA GLU A 50 -15.72 13.46 10.86
C GLU A 50 -14.57 12.66 10.21
N ALA A 51 -14.63 11.32 10.23
CA ALA A 51 -13.57 10.48 9.70
C ALA A 51 -13.54 10.50 8.17
N LEU A 52 -12.33 10.62 7.61
CA LEU A 52 -12.08 10.51 6.16
C LEU A 52 -12.37 9.11 5.61
N VAL A 53 -12.35 8.12 6.49
CA VAL A 53 -12.66 6.72 6.20
C VAL A 53 -13.68 6.26 7.22
N PRO A 54 -14.77 5.59 6.81
CA PRO A 54 -15.77 5.09 7.73
C PRO A 54 -15.20 4.24 8.85
N ALA A 55 -15.67 4.46 10.07
CA ALA A 55 -15.14 3.79 11.27
C ALA A 55 -15.21 2.26 11.18
N ASN A 56 -16.30 1.72 10.62
CA ASN A 56 -16.48 0.29 10.43
C ASN A 56 -15.42 -0.35 9.51
N LEU A 57 -14.88 0.37 8.53
CA LEU A 57 -13.77 -0.11 7.70
C LEU A 57 -12.46 -0.16 8.47
N VAL A 58 -12.19 0.87 9.25
CA VAL A 58 -10.95 0.99 10.01
C VAL A 58 -10.92 -0.02 11.15
N LEU A 59 -12.07 -0.30 11.75
CA LEU A 59 -12.21 -1.22 12.88
C LEU A 59 -12.22 -2.71 12.50
N LYS A 60 -12.39 -3.06 11.22
CA LYS A 60 -12.53 -4.46 10.78
C LYS A 60 -11.46 -5.40 11.32
N TYR A 61 -10.23 -4.93 11.49
CA TYR A 61 -9.12 -5.78 11.95
C TYR A 61 -8.90 -5.77 13.46
N ARG A 62 -9.55 -4.86 14.19
CA ARG A 62 -9.30 -4.61 15.62
C ARG A 62 -9.38 -5.87 16.47
N ASP A 63 -10.43 -6.68 16.25
CA ASP A 63 -10.72 -7.86 17.07
C ASP A 63 -10.16 -9.16 16.45
N HIS A 64 -9.38 -9.03 15.38
CA HIS A 64 -8.77 -10.14 14.67
C HIS A 64 -7.26 -10.21 14.91
N LEU A 65 -6.84 -10.62 16.12
CA LEU A 65 -5.43 -10.65 16.54
C LEU A 65 -4.52 -11.33 15.51
N ALA A 66 -4.95 -12.43 14.92
CA ALA A 66 -4.15 -13.14 13.90
C ALA A 66 -3.89 -12.28 12.65
N VAL A 67 -4.86 -11.46 12.22
CA VAL A 67 -4.68 -10.50 11.11
C VAL A 67 -3.75 -9.37 11.54
N CYS A 68 -3.93 -8.87 12.76
CA CYS A 68 -3.05 -7.84 13.31
C CYS A 68 -1.58 -8.27 13.32
N VAL A 69 -1.32 -9.48 13.82
CA VAL A 69 0.04 -10.03 13.96
C VAL A 69 0.63 -10.47 12.61
N ALA A 70 -0.17 -11.03 11.72
CA ALA A 70 0.31 -11.57 10.45
C ALA A 70 0.36 -10.52 9.31
N HIS A 71 -0.45 -9.44 9.37
CA HIS A 71 -0.58 -8.46 8.29
C HIS A 71 -0.21 -7.04 8.74
N VAL A 72 -0.88 -6.51 9.75
CA VAL A 72 -0.80 -5.08 10.09
C VAL A 72 0.53 -4.71 10.73
N LEU A 73 0.94 -5.42 11.78
CA LEU A 73 2.22 -5.15 12.45
C LEU A 73 3.44 -5.47 11.58
N PRO A 74 3.47 -6.59 10.82
CA PRO A 74 4.54 -6.83 9.84
C PRO A 74 4.66 -5.72 8.80
N ALA A 75 3.55 -5.08 8.37
CA ALA A 75 3.60 -3.97 7.44
C ALA A 75 4.36 -2.76 8.01
N SER A 76 4.24 -2.47 9.31
CA SER A 76 5.03 -1.42 9.97
C SER A 76 6.53 -1.72 9.93
N ALA A 77 6.94 -2.94 10.30
CA ALA A 77 8.34 -3.36 10.25
C ALA A 77 8.89 -3.40 8.81
N TRP A 78 8.06 -3.84 7.85
CA TRP A 78 8.37 -3.80 6.43
C TRP A 78 8.64 -2.37 5.95
N CYS A 79 7.80 -1.41 6.30
CA CYS A 79 7.99 0.00 6.00
C CYS A 79 9.26 0.57 6.65
N ALA A 80 9.60 0.17 7.87
CA ALA A 80 10.82 0.61 8.53
C ALA A 80 12.10 0.12 7.83
N ILE A 81 12.07 -1.08 7.24
CA ILE A 81 13.22 -1.69 6.56
C ILE A 81 13.34 -1.20 5.11
N ALA A 82 12.22 -0.90 4.43
CA ALA A 82 12.19 -0.58 3.01
C ALA A 82 13.16 0.54 2.57
N PRO A 83 13.22 1.71 3.23
CA PRO A 83 14.17 2.77 2.87
C PRO A 83 15.65 2.32 2.96
N PHE A 84 15.98 1.52 3.98
CA PHE A 84 17.32 0.97 4.12
C PHE A 84 17.69 0.04 2.96
N GLN A 85 16.74 -0.80 2.50
CA GLN A 85 16.96 -1.74 1.40
C GLN A 85 17.26 -1.07 0.06
N ILE A 86 16.64 0.06 -0.22
CA ILE A 86 16.85 0.78 -1.49
C ILE A 86 17.96 1.82 -1.44
N HIS A 87 18.49 2.15 -0.25
CA HIS A 87 19.54 3.14 -0.13
C HIS A 87 20.87 2.65 -0.72
N PRO A 88 21.47 3.34 -1.70
CA PRO A 88 22.63 2.84 -2.44
C PRO A 88 23.87 2.63 -1.56
N SER A 89 24.03 3.45 -0.51
CA SER A 89 25.15 3.31 0.42
C SER A 89 24.96 2.17 1.43
N ALA A 90 23.73 1.73 1.70
CA ALA A 90 23.47 0.68 2.68
C ALA A 90 24.19 -0.63 2.31
N ARG A 91 24.06 -1.05 1.04
CA ARG A 91 24.74 -2.25 0.55
C ARG A 91 26.28 -2.12 0.56
N LYS A 92 26.80 -0.92 0.29
CA LYS A 92 28.26 -0.68 0.24
C LYS A 92 28.86 -0.61 1.64
N ARG A 93 28.23 0.15 2.54
CA ARG A 93 28.77 0.41 3.90
C ARG A 93 28.44 -0.71 4.89
N PHE A 94 27.28 -1.36 4.74
CA PHE A 94 26.76 -2.35 5.68
C PHE A 94 26.27 -3.63 4.97
N PRO A 95 27.15 -4.36 4.23
CA PRO A 95 26.72 -5.48 3.38
C PRO A 95 26.10 -6.65 4.14
N ARG A 96 26.54 -6.90 5.38
CA ARG A 96 25.95 -7.94 6.24
C ARG A 96 24.55 -7.52 6.72
N ALA A 97 24.40 -6.29 7.23
CA ALA A 97 23.12 -5.75 7.68
C ALA A 97 22.11 -5.68 6.53
N HIS A 98 22.52 -5.22 5.33
CA HIS A 98 21.65 -5.21 4.15
C HIS A 98 21.13 -6.61 3.79
N ARG A 99 21.97 -7.64 3.85
CA ARG A 99 21.54 -9.03 3.58
C ARG A 99 20.58 -9.57 4.63
N ILE A 100 20.85 -9.32 5.92
CA ILE A 100 19.96 -9.75 7.02
C ILE A 100 18.61 -9.03 6.91
N ALA A 101 18.65 -7.71 6.82
CA ALA A 101 17.43 -6.90 6.67
C ALA A 101 16.63 -7.26 5.40
N GLY A 102 17.30 -7.63 4.29
CA GLY A 102 16.63 -8.12 3.09
C GLY A 102 15.90 -9.45 3.30
N ARG A 103 16.49 -10.39 4.06
CA ARG A 103 15.80 -11.64 4.41
C ARG A 103 14.58 -11.37 5.30
N VAL A 104 14.74 -10.51 6.31
CA VAL A 104 13.63 -10.10 7.18
C VAL A 104 12.54 -9.40 6.37
N PHE A 105 12.90 -8.50 5.45
CA PHE A 105 11.97 -7.81 4.56
C PHE A 105 11.09 -8.78 3.76
N PHE A 106 11.67 -9.82 3.16
CA PHE A 106 10.90 -10.83 2.42
C PHE A 106 10.11 -11.78 3.35
N ALA A 107 10.62 -12.08 4.53
CA ALA A 107 9.86 -12.83 5.53
C ALA A 107 8.61 -12.06 5.99
N LEU A 108 8.74 -10.74 6.21
CA LEU A 108 7.60 -9.86 6.51
C LEU A 108 6.62 -9.81 5.32
N SER A 109 7.12 -9.77 4.08
CA SER A 109 6.27 -9.84 2.89
C SER A 109 5.46 -11.14 2.82
N ALA A 110 6.08 -12.27 3.15
CA ALA A 110 5.39 -13.55 3.22
C ALA A 110 4.34 -13.58 4.34
N SER A 111 4.67 -13.02 5.52
CA SER A 111 3.72 -12.85 6.62
C SER A 111 2.52 -11.99 6.21
N MET A 112 2.76 -10.85 5.56
CA MET A 112 1.69 -9.97 5.07
C MET A 112 0.80 -10.67 4.03
N THR A 113 1.39 -11.46 3.14
CA THR A 113 0.64 -12.27 2.16
C THR A 113 -0.23 -13.32 2.86
N TYR A 114 0.30 -14.02 3.86
CA TYR A 114 -0.47 -14.94 4.68
C TYR A 114 -1.59 -14.22 5.44
N GLY A 115 -1.27 -13.07 6.03
CA GLY A 115 -2.26 -12.22 6.69
C GLY A 115 -3.40 -11.79 5.76
N TYR A 116 -3.11 -11.54 4.48
CA TYR A 116 -4.17 -11.30 3.48
C TYR A 116 -5.06 -12.53 3.26
N VAL A 117 -4.51 -13.74 3.25
CA VAL A 117 -5.31 -14.97 3.22
C VAL A 117 -6.24 -15.07 4.44
N LEU A 118 -5.78 -14.64 5.62
CA LEU A 118 -6.62 -14.58 6.82
C LEU A 118 -7.73 -13.52 6.70
N ILE A 119 -7.45 -12.35 6.10
CA ILE A 119 -8.45 -11.33 5.78
C ILE A 119 -9.53 -11.93 4.88
N HIS A 120 -9.13 -12.61 3.81
CA HIS A 120 -10.06 -13.27 2.90
C HIS A 120 -10.91 -14.35 3.57
N ARG A 121 -10.28 -15.25 4.32
CA ARG A 121 -10.99 -16.35 5.01
C ARG A 121 -11.98 -15.88 6.08
N ARG A 122 -11.79 -14.70 6.61
CA ARG A 122 -12.65 -14.10 7.66
C ARG A 122 -13.61 -13.06 7.12
N ASP A 123 -13.67 -12.93 5.81
CA ASP A 123 -14.55 -11.97 5.13
C ASP A 123 -14.38 -10.53 5.60
N LEU A 124 -13.13 -10.12 5.84
CA LEU A 124 -12.77 -8.77 6.30
C LEU A 124 -12.48 -7.81 5.13
N HIS A 125 -12.91 -8.16 3.94
CA HIS A 125 -12.83 -7.30 2.77
C HIS A 125 -13.75 -6.09 2.91
N PHE A 126 -13.52 -5.13 2.02
CA PHE A 126 -14.41 -4.01 1.82
C PHE A 126 -15.70 -4.47 1.11
N HIS A 127 -16.85 -4.34 1.79
CA HIS A 127 -18.15 -4.72 1.27
C HIS A 127 -19.10 -3.55 1.12
N ALA A 128 -20.14 -3.72 0.27
CA ALA A 128 -21.21 -2.75 0.16
C ALA A 128 -21.93 -2.51 1.50
N THR A 129 -22.06 -3.56 2.32
CA THR A 129 -22.67 -3.53 3.65
C THR A 129 -21.92 -2.68 4.68
N ASP A 130 -20.66 -2.33 4.41
CA ASP A 130 -19.89 -1.40 5.26
C ASP A 130 -20.44 0.03 5.22
N PHE A 131 -21.33 0.30 4.27
CA PHE A 131 -22.00 1.59 4.09
C PHE A 131 -23.51 1.39 4.12
N PRO A 132 -24.14 1.34 5.31
CA PRO A 132 -25.57 1.00 5.46
C PRO A 132 -26.51 1.90 4.65
N THR A 133 -26.14 3.18 4.49
CA THR A 133 -26.91 4.14 3.68
C THR A 133 -26.86 3.87 2.18
N LEU A 134 -25.88 3.07 1.74
CA LEU A 134 -25.62 2.73 0.34
C LEU A 134 -25.86 1.25 0.03
N ALA A 135 -26.48 0.49 0.94
CA ALA A 135 -26.67 -0.96 0.82
C ALA A 135 -27.37 -1.42 -0.49
N ARG A 136 -28.06 -0.50 -1.17
CA ARG A 136 -28.72 -0.76 -2.47
C ARG A 136 -27.91 -0.27 -3.68
N ASP A 137 -26.89 0.56 -3.47
CA ASP A 137 -26.08 1.10 -4.56
C ASP A 137 -24.73 0.38 -4.58
N GLU A 138 -24.55 -0.54 -5.51
CA GLU A 138 -23.32 -1.30 -5.72
C GLU A 138 -22.18 -0.45 -6.31
N ARG A 139 -22.29 0.88 -6.31
CA ARG A 139 -21.22 1.77 -6.81
C ARG A 139 -20.04 1.75 -5.86
N ALA A 140 -19.07 0.88 -6.16
CA ALA A 140 -17.78 0.87 -5.47
C ALA A 140 -16.85 2.00 -5.94
N SER A 141 -17.28 2.76 -6.97
CA SER A 141 -16.47 3.78 -7.65
C SER A 141 -17.36 4.85 -8.26
N LEU A 142 -16.87 6.11 -8.31
CA LEU A 142 -17.47 7.22 -9.05
C LEU A 142 -17.16 7.13 -10.55
N TRP A 143 -15.99 6.62 -10.90
CA TRP A 143 -15.41 6.71 -12.23
C TRP A 143 -15.23 5.36 -12.92
N ILE A 144 -15.02 4.28 -12.15
CA ILE A 144 -14.70 2.96 -12.69
C ILE A 144 -15.97 2.14 -12.76
N PRO A 145 -16.42 1.73 -13.96
CA PRO A 145 -17.65 0.99 -14.13
C PRO A 145 -17.47 -0.51 -13.77
N TYR A 146 -17.08 -0.81 -12.52
CA TYR A 146 -16.82 -2.19 -12.07
C TYR A 146 -17.95 -3.15 -12.44
N ARG A 147 -19.21 -2.76 -12.22
CA ARG A 147 -20.36 -3.59 -12.53
C ARG A 147 -20.47 -3.92 -14.02
N ARG A 148 -20.20 -2.94 -14.90
CA ARG A 148 -20.20 -3.16 -16.35
C ARG A 148 -19.08 -4.08 -16.82
N LEU A 149 -17.97 -4.12 -16.05
CA LEU A 149 -16.83 -4.98 -16.30
C LEU A 149 -16.94 -6.36 -15.66
N GLY A 150 -18.03 -6.65 -14.93
CA GLY A 150 -18.20 -7.89 -14.17
C GLY A 150 -17.20 -8.03 -13.01
N LEU A 151 -16.60 -6.92 -12.56
CA LEU A 151 -15.60 -6.89 -11.49
C LEU A 151 -16.24 -6.42 -10.19
N SER A 152 -15.71 -6.91 -9.07
CA SER A 152 -15.97 -6.36 -7.74
C SER A 152 -14.70 -5.74 -7.18
N PHE A 153 -14.84 -4.92 -6.14
CA PHE A 153 -13.68 -4.35 -5.44
C PHE A 153 -12.76 -5.43 -4.87
N VAL A 154 -13.32 -6.54 -4.42
CA VAL A 154 -12.58 -7.70 -3.92
C VAL A 154 -11.64 -8.28 -4.99
N HIS A 155 -12.02 -8.27 -6.26
CA HIS A 155 -11.12 -8.70 -7.35
C HIS A 155 -9.89 -7.80 -7.47
N VAL A 156 -10.03 -6.49 -7.24
CA VAL A 156 -8.90 -5.54 -7.23
C VAL A 156 -7.97 -5.83 -6.06
N GLU A 157 -8.53 -6.09 -4.87
CA GLU A 157 -7.74 -6.47 -3.70
C GLU A 157 -6.98 -7.79 -3.93
N HIS A 158 -7.64 -8.81 -4.51
CA HIS A 158 -7.00 -10.09 -4.85
C HIS A 158 -5.86 -9.90 -5.85
N ALA A 159 -6.09 -9.11 -6.90
CA ALA A 159 -5.06 -8.82 -7.91
C ALA A 159 -3.86 -8.10 -7.28
N GLY A 160 -4.11 -7.13 -6.39
CA GLY A 160 -3.07 -6.42 -5.65
C GLY A 160 -2.26 -7.35 -4.75
N ALA A 161 -2.92 -8.23 -3.99
CA ALA A 161 -2.27 -9.20 -3.12
C ALA A 161 -1.46 -10.24 -3.91
N ALA A 162 -2.00 -10.75 -5.01
CA ALA A 162 -1.29 -11.67 -5.91
C ALA A 162 -0.05 -11.00 -6.51
N TRP A 163 -0.18 -9.75 -6.96
CA TRP A 163 0.93 -8.96 -7.48
C TRP A 163 2.01 -8.71 -6.42
N PHE A 164 1.61 -8.37 -5.18
CA PHE A 164 2.53 -8.21 -4.06
C PHE A 164 3.34 -9.50 -3.80
N ALA A 165 2.67 -10.65 -3.71
CA ALA A 165 3.33 -11.94 -3.51
C ALA A 165 4.24 -12.32 -4.69
N TYR A 166 3.78 -12.12 -5.92
CA TYR A 166 4.54 -12.40 -7.12
C TYR A 166 5.83 -11.57 -7.20
N THR A 167 5.74 -10.26 -6.98
CA THR A 167 6.89 -9.36 -7.05
C THR A 167 7.91 -9.65 -5.95
N ALA A 168 7.47 -10.03 -4.72
CA ALA A 168 8.36 -10.49 -3.66
C ALA A 168 9.13 -11.75 -4.08
N THR A 169 8.42 -12.73 -4.62
CA THR A 169 9.01 -14.01 -5.08
C THR A 169 10.04 -13.76 -6.20
N ARG A 170 9.71 -12.92 -7.18
CA ARG A 170 10.62 -12.58 -8.29
C ARG A 170 11.87 -11.84 -7.80
N ALA A 171 11.70 -10.88 -6.87
CA ALA A 171 12.81 -10.15 -6.28
C ALA A 171 13.74 -11.09 -5.48
N PHE A 172 13.16 -11.95 -4.65
CA PHE A 172 13.92 -12.92 -3.85
C PHE A 172 14.66 -13.93 -4.75
N ALA A 173 13.96 -14.53 -5.71
CA ALA A 173 14.54 -15.52 -6.64
C ALA A 173 15.72 -14.93 -7.44
N ALA A 174 15.62 -13.69 -7.91
CA ALA A 174 16.70 -13.03 -8.63
C ALA A 174 17.95 -12.79 -7.77
N ALA A 175 17.79 -12.59 -6.45
CA ALA A 175 18.91 -12.47 -5.53
C ALA A 175 19.51 -13.81 -5.09
N ALA A 176 18.66 -14.85 -5.00
CA ALA A 176 19.04 -16.19 -4.50
C ALA A 176 19.60 -17.10 -5.60
N SER A 177 19.37 -16.78 -6.88
CA SER A 177 19.82 -17.59 -8.00
C SER A 177 21.36 -17.71 -8.03
N SER A 178 21.86 -18.82 -8.55
CA SER A 178 23.30 -19.07 -8.75
C SER A 178 23.97 -17.97 -9.59
N THR A 179 23.25 -17.43 -10.57
CA THR A 179 23.72 -16.36 -11.47
C THR A 179 23.62 -14.96 -10.85
N ARG A 180 22.96 -14.82 -9.67
CA ARG A 180 22.83 -13.56 -8.91
C ARG A 180 22.53 -12.34 -9.77
N ASN A 181 21.38 -12.36 -10.44
CA ASN A 181 20.98 -11.25 -11.32
C ASN A 181 20.53 -10.02 -10.49
N PHE A 182 21.50 -9.22 -10.06
CA PHE A 182 21.22 -8.04 -9.23
C PHE A 182 20.48 -6.91 -9.95
N ALA A 183 20.52 -6.86 -11.28
CA ALA A 183 19.72 -5.89 -12.06
C ALA A 183 18.24 -6.27 -11.96
N ALA A 184 17.91 -7.53 -12.22
CA ALA A 184 16.55 -8.05 -12.07
C ALA A 184 16.07 -7.97 -10.62
N HIS A 185 16.92 -8.34 -9.63
CA HIS A 185 16.60 -8.19 -8.21
C HIS A 185 16.18 -6.76 -7.87
N ARG A 186 16.96 -5.77 -8.31
CA ARG A 186 16.65 -4.34 -8.06
C ARG A 186 15.32 -3.94 -8.71
N ALA A 187 15.12 -4.28 -9.97
CA ALA A 187 13.88 -3.95 -10.68
C ALA A 187 12.64 -4.57 -10.00
N TRP A 188 12.74 -5.85 -9.60
CA TRP A 188 11.64 -6.52 -8.90
C TRP A 188 11.44 -6.02 -7.47
N THR A 189 12.49 -5.58 -6.79
CA THR A 189 12.37 -4.93 -5.46
C THR A 189 11.60 -3.62 -5.56
N TRP A 190 11.84 -2.78 -6.58
CA TRP A 190 11.07 -1.57 -6.82
C TRP A 190 9.59 -1.87 -7.10
N ARG A 191 9.30 -2.88 -7.94
CA ARG A 191 7.93 -3.32 -8.20
C ARG A 191 7.23 -3.83 -6.95
N HIS A 192 7.96 -4.55 -6.11
CA HIS A 192 7.43 -5.03 -4.84
C HIS A 192 7.15 -3.88 -3.85
N LEU A 193 8.02 -2.89 -3.78
CA LEU A 193 7.76 -1.67 -3.00
C LEU A 193 6.53 -0.93 -3.50
N ALA A 194 6.39 -0.76 -4.81
CA ALA A 194 5.21 -0.12 -5.40
C ALA A 194 3.91 -0.88 -5.08
N ALA A 195 3.94 -2.21 -5.15
CA ALA A 195 2.79 -3.05 -4.81
C ALA A 195 2.37 -2.85 -3.33
N GLY A 196 3.33 -2.82 -2.40
CA GLY A 196 3.05 -2.61 -0.98
C GLY A 196 2.63 -1.17 -0.65
N LEU A 197 3.23 -0.18 -1.31
CA LEU A 197 2.95 1.24 -1.06
C LEU A 197 1.73 1.77 -1.81
N GLY A 198 1.09 0.99 -2.68
CA GLY A 198 -0.21 1.33 -3.27
C GLY A 198 -1.26 1.67 -2.23
N ILE A 199 -1.27 0.95 -1.10
CA ILE A 199 -2.14 1.23 0.05
C ILE A 199 -1.79 2.56 0.73
N ALA A 200 -0.51 2.93 0.79
CA ALA A 200 -0.09 4.24 1.31
C ALA A 200 -0.60 5.37 0.40
N LEU A 201 -0.44 5.21 -0.92
CA LEU A 201 -0.96 6.16 -1.89
C LEU A 201 -2.49 6.24 -1.88
N GLN A 202 -3.20 5.14 -1.63
CA GLN A 202 -4.64 5.18 -1.41
C GLN A 202 -5.00 6.20 -0.32
N ARG A 203 -4.28 6.23 0.80
CA ARG A 203 -4.55 7.20 1.89
C ARG A 203 -4.33 8.64 1.41
N VAL A 204 -3.29 8.89 0.62
CA VAL A 204 -3.05 10.20 0.01
C VAL A 204 -4.21 10.58 -0.93
N PHE A 205 -4.64 9.67 -1.80
CA PHE A 205 -5.74 9.94 -2.73
C PHE A 205 -7.10 10.13 -2.03
N ILE A 206 -7.36 9.45 -0.92
CA ILE A 206 -8.55 9.74 -0.09
C ILE A 206 -8.53 11.20 0.34
N TRP A 207 -7.43 11.70 0.86
CA TRP A 207 -7.28 13.11 1.24
C TRP A 207 -7.48 14.05 0.05
N VAL A 208 -6.87 13.74 -1.09
CA VAL A 208 -6.99 14.55 -2.32
C VAL A 208 -8.44 14.61 -2.78
N HIS A 209 -9.16 13.49 -2.81
CA HIS A 209 -10.57 13.48 -3.21
C HIS A 209 -11.43 14.33 -2.28
N HIS A 210 -11.28 14.15 -0.96
CA HIS A 210 -12.02 14.95 0.01
C HIS A 210 -11.72 16.44 -0.16
N LEU A 211 -10.46 16.81 -0.32
CA LEU A 211 -10.04 18.19 -0.55
C LEU A 211 -10.66 18.75 -1.84
N CYS A 212 -10.63 18.02 -2.93
CA CYS A 212 -11.22 18.46 -4.20
C CYS A 212 -12.73 18.69 -4.09
N PHE A 213 -13.45 17.79 -3.42
CA PHE A 213 -14.89 17.95 -3.20
C PHE A 213 -15.18 19.13 -2.26
N ASP A 214 -14.41 19.29 -1.20
CA ASP A 214 -14.59 20.39 -0.25
C ASP A 214 -14.28 21.75 -0.88
N LEU A 215 -13.27 21.83 -1.75
CA LEU A 215 -12.99 23.06 -2.52
C LEU A 215 -14.10 23.37 -3.52
N ALA A 216 -14.71 22.36 -4.13
CA ALA A 216 -15.75 22.56 -5.13
C ALA A 216 -17.14 22.86 -4.53
N ARG A 217 -17.44 22.38 -3.33
CA ARG A 217 -18.79 22.38 -2.74
C ARG A 217 -18.88 23.03 -1.36
N GLY A 218 -17.78 23.43 -0.77
CA GLY A 218 -17.68 23.99 0.57
C GLY A 218 -17.04 23.03 1.57
N SER A 219 -16.42 23.61 2.60
CA SER A 219 -15.67 22.86 3.62
C SER A 219 -16.54 21.83 4.35
N GLY A 220 -16.03 20.62 4.45
CA GLY A 220 -16.70 19.49 5.12
C GLY A 220 -17.78 18.79 4.29
N TYR A 221 -18.06 19.25 3.05
CA TYR A 221 -19.09 18.66 2.18
C TYR A 221 -18.89 17.16 1.97
N SER A 222 -17.69 16.75 1.58
CA SER A 222 -17.42 15.35 1.24
C SER A 222 -17.52 14.38 2.43
N ARG A 223 -17.30 14.89 3.64
CA ARG A 223 -17.42 14.13 4.89
C ARG A 223 -18.86 14.03 5.37
N GLY A 224 -19.69 15.02 5.04
CA GLY A 224 -21.11 15.02 5.36
C GLY A 224 -21.97 14.18 4.40
N VAL A 225 -21.42 13.76 3.25
CA VAL A 225 -22.15 12.98 2.22
C VAL A 225 -21.66 11.55 2.22
N ALA A 226 -22.39 10.66 2.90
CA ALA A 226 -22.03 9.25 3.05
C ALA A 226 -21.86 8.52 1.71
N GLU A 227 -22.64 8.90 0.68
CA GLU A 227 -22.57 8.35 -0.67
C GLU A 227 -21.21 8.58 -1.36
N LEU A 228 -20.44 9.57 -0.92
CA LEU A 228 -19.11 9.84 -1.48
C LEU A 228 -18.01 9.02 -0.83
N GLN A 229 -18.17 8.61 0.42
CA GLN A 229 -17.10 7.94 1.17
C GLN A 229 -16.70 6.59 0.55
N LYS A 230 -17.67 5.80 0.12
CA LYS A 230 -17.42 4.49 -0.50
C LYS A 230 -16.69 4.60 -1.84
N PRO A 231 -17.20 5.37 -2.82
CA PRO A 231 -16.52 5.50 -4.09
C PRO A 231 -15.16 6.21 -3.95
N ILE A 232 -15.01 7.19 -3.06
CA ILE A 232 -13.70 7.80 -2.76
C ILE A 232 -12.71 6.74 -2.26
N PHE A 233 -13.13 5.86 -1.36
CA PHE A 233 -12.26 4.80 -0.85
C PHE A 233 -11.85 3.82 -1.97
N GLY A 234 -12.79 3.38 -2.80
CA GLY A 234 -12.55 2.47 -3.91
C GLY A 234 -11.66 3.06 -4.99
N ASP A 235 -12.01 4.25 -5.48
CA ASP A 235 -11.25 4.96 -6.52
C ASP A 235 -9.84 5.27 -6.07
N SER A 236 -9.68 5.68 -4.81
CA SER A 236 -8.36 5.99 -4.24
C SER A 236 -7.43 4.78 -4.21
N LEU A 237 -7.96 3.55 -4.03
CA LEU A 237 -7.12 2.34 -4.11
C LEU A 237 -6.62 2.11 -5.53
N VAL A 238 -7.49 2.24 -6.52
CA VAL A 238 -7.10 2.03 -7.93
C VAL A 238 -6.13 3.09 -8.39
N TYR A 239 -6.38 4.36 -8.10
CA TYR A 239 -5.46 5.44 -8.47
C TYR A 239 -4.12 5.33 -7.73
N GLY A 240 -4.16 5.01 -6.44
CA GLY A 240 -2.95 4.77 -5.66
C GLY A 240 -2.11 3.64 -6.22
N GLY A 241 -2.73 2.52 -6.56
CA GLY A 241 -2.07 1.39 -7.21
C GLY A 241 -1.51 1.72 -8.60
N ALA A 242 -2.30 2.39 -9.44
CA ALA A 242 -1.89 2.80 -10.79
C ALA A 242 -0.71 3.77 -10.74
N VAL A 243 -0.78 4.81 -9.91
CA VAL A 243 0.31 5.79 -9.75
C VAL A 243 1.56 5.13 -9.20
N ALA A 244 1.43 4.22 -8.22
CA ALA A 244 2.55 3.45 -7.71
C ALA A 244 3.22 2.62 -8.81
N ALA A 245 2.45 1.92 -9.63
CA ALA A 245 2.95 1.11 -10.73
C ALA A 245 3.65 1.95 -11.81
N LEU A 246 3.01 3.01 -12.29
CA LEU A 246 3.57 3.91 -13.31
C LEU A 246 4.86 4.57 -12.84
N TYR A 247 4.85 5.09 -11.62
CA TYR A 247 6.02 5.72 -11.03
C TYR A 247 7.16 4.72 -10.83
N CYS A 248 6.85 3.50 -10.43
CA CYS A 248 7.83 2.43 -10.30
C CYS A 248 8.49 2.09 -11.64
N GLU A 249 7.70 1.88 -12.71
CA GLU A 249 8.28 1.58 -14.03
C GLU A 249 9.11 2.74 -14.57
N TRP A 250 8.70 3.97 -14.29
CA TRP A 250 9.53 5.14 -14.57
C TRP A 250 10.86 5.09 -13.81
N CYS A 251 10.87 4.83 -12.51
CA CYS A 251 12.09 4.65 -11.73
C CYS A 251 12.96 3.50 -12.26
N VAL A 252 12.36 2.36 -12.56
CA VAL A 252 13.06 1.17 -13.07
C VAL A 252 13.74 1.46 -14.41
N SER A 253 13.12 2.22 -15.31
CA SER A 253 13.70 2.57 -16.62
C SER A 253 15.00 3.38 -16.51
N PHE A 254 15.15 4.18 -15.45
CA PHE A 254 16.37 4.96 -15.19
C PHE A 254 17.41 4.23 -14.34
N LEU A 255 16.97 3.30 -13.49
CA LEU A 255 17.83 2.60 -12.52
C LEU A 255 18.39 1.29 -13.06
N THR A 256 17.80 0.74 -14.09
CA THR A 256 18.27 -0.43 -14.83
C THR A 256 18.61 -0.01 -16.26
N PRO A 257 19.85 0.46 -16.52
CA PRO A 257 20.24 0.76 -17.89
C PRO A 257 19.98 -0.49 -18.76
N ALA A 258 19.33 -0.27 -19.90
CA ALA A 258 19.15 -1.32 -20.88
C ALA A 258 20.53 -1.94 -21.13
N THR A 259 20.74 -3.19 -20.72
CA THR A 259 21.88 -3.96 -21.22
C THR A 259 21.70 -3.91 -22.74
N LYS A 260 22.62 -3.20 -23.43
CA LYS A 260 22.71 -3.25 -24.89
C LYS A 260 22.73 -4.74 -25.25
N TRP A 261 21.63 -5.22 -25.81
CA TRP A 261 21.63 -6.50 -26.48
C TRP A 261 22.69 -6.40 -27.57
N LYS A 262 23.90 -6.84 -27.27
CA LYS A 262 24.86 -7.17 -28.30
C LYS A 262 24.29 -8.43 -28.93
N SER A 263 23.60 -8.26 -30.07
CA SER A 263 23.40 -9.33 -31.02
C SER A 263 24.80 -9.81 -31.42
N SER A 264 25.23 -10.91 -30.86
CA SER A 264 26.31 -11.75 -31.38
C SER A 264 25.74 -12.81 -32.30
#